data_554449267cddb708d9e1692242200cf5
#
_entry.id   554449267cddb708d9e1692242200cf5
#
_cell.length_a   1.000
_cell.length_b   1.000
_cell.length_c   1.000
_cell.angle_alpha   90.00
_cell.angle_beta   90.00
_cell.angle_gamma   90.00
#
_symmetry.space_group_name_H-M   'P 1'
#
loop_
_entity.id
_entity.type
_entity.pdbx_description
1 polymer ?
#
loop_
_entity_poly.entity_id
_entity_poly.type
_entity_poly.pdbx_seq_one_letter_code
_entity_poly.pdbx_strand_id
1 'polypeptide(L)'
;VWKDGSKAGAQIVKGTATDISAENWQGEVYAASNKVSINGFFEPNTKYVYQYTDNYSDNGDTIWSDEYTYTTHATDTFSVILTGDPQIGASGSKSDKEANDMSVAQDAYNWNKTMQKAMEIDPDASFLLSAGDQINESNAGSEETKKTRESEYAGYLYPSVFRSLPIAATIGNHDKDGSDY
;
A
#
# COMPACT_ATOMS: atom_id res chain seq x y z
N VAL A 1 -4.64 -16.50 -5.61
CA VAL A 1 -3.18 -16.56 -5.71
C VAL A 1 -2.73 -17.94 -6.19
N TRP A 2 -1.70 -18.04 -7.00
CA TRP A 2 -1.13 -19.28 -7.54
C TRP A 2 0.37 -19.11 -7.82
N LYS A 3 1.10 -20.23 -7.99
CA LYS A 3 2.49 -20.20 -8.47
C LYS A 3 2.53 -19.75 -9.93
N ASP A 4 3.51 -18.93 -10.29
CA ASP A 4 3.70 -18.49 -11.68
C ASP A 4 3.85 -19.70 -12.63
N GLY A 5 3.25 -19.58 -13.80
CA GLY A 5 3.24 -20.64 -14.82
C GLY A 5 2.11 -21.66 -14.72
N SER A 6 1.34 -21.73 -13.61
CA SER A 6 0.23 -22.67 -13.50
C SER A 6 -0.85 -22.22 -12.51
N LYS A 7 -2.10 -22.11 -12.99
CA LYS A 7 -3.26 -21.91 -12.11
C LYS A 7 -3.72 -23.20 -11.40
N ALA A 8 -3.07 -24.34 -11.66
CA ALA A 8 -3.34 -25.56 -10.91
C ALA A 8 -2.96 -25.36 -9.44
N GLY A 9 -3.88 -25.60 -8.53
CA GLY A 9 -3.69 -25.34 -7.11
C GLY A 9 -3.86 -23.88 -6.70
N ALA A 10 -4.44 -23.03 -7.56
CA ALA A 10 -4.81 -21.67 -7.18
C ALA A 10 -5.70 -21.67 -5.94
N GLN A 11 -5.41 -20.76 -5.00
CA GLN A 11 -6.21 -20.57 -3.79
C GLN A 11 -7.02 -19.29 -3.89
N ILE A 12 -8.31 -19.40 -3.55
CA ILE A 12 -9.20 -18.26 -3.32
C ILE A 12 -9.30 -18.08 -1.80
N VAL A 13 -8.88 -16.93 -1.32
CA VAL A 13 -8.90 -16.59 0.11
C VAL A 13 -9.81 -15.39 0.29
N LYS A 14 -10.82 -15.52 1.14
CA LYS A 14 -11.71 -14.42 1.50
C LYS A 14 -11.05 -13.54 2.56
N GLY A 15 -11.10 -12.24 2.34
CA GLY A 15 -10.64 -11.24 3.30
C GLY A 15 -11.73 -10.77 4.24
N THR A 16 -11.37 -9.85 5.12
CA THR A 16 -12.29 -9.09 5.95
C THR A 16 -12.30 -7.64 5.47
N ALA A 17 -13.49 -7.06 5.39
CA ALA A 17 -13.67 -5.65 5.11
C ALA A 17 -13.88 -4.87 6.42
N THR A 18 -13.32 -3.68 6.50
CA THR A 18 -13.60 -2.70 7.55
C THR A 18 -14.12 -1.45 6.86
N ASP A 19 -15.30 -1.00 7.26
CA ASP A 19 -15.89 0.21 6.70
C ASP A 19 -15.02 1.42 7.02
N ILE A 20 -14.74 2.20 5.99
CA ILE A 20 -14.02 3.46 6.09
C ILE A 20 -14.79 4.55 5.34
N SER A 21 -14.47 5.80 5.61
CA SER A 21 -14.99 6.94 4.86
C SER A 21 -13.81 7.82 4.49
N ALA A 22 -13.12 7.43 3.44
CA ALA A 22 -11.90 8.08 2.96
C ALA A 22 -12.08 8.62 1.54
N GLU A 23 -11.43 9.72 1.25
CA GLU A 23 -11.34 10.32 -0.08
C GLU A 23 -9.88 10.67 -0.35
N ASN A 24 -9.34 10.23 -1.49
CA ASN A 24 -7.99 10.61 -1.87
C ASN A 24 -7.96 12.02 -2.51
N TRP A 25 -6.74 12.51 -2.80
CA TRP A 25 -6.52 13.82 -3.43
C TRP A 25 -7.08 13.94 -4.86
N GLN A 26 -7.47 12.82 -5.48
CA GLN A 26 -8.09 12.78 -6.81
C GLN A 26 -9.63 12.82 -6.74
N GLY A 27 -10.20 12.86 -5.52
CA GLY A 27 -11.62 12.82 -5.29
C GLY A 27 -12.24 11.43 -5.40
N GLU A 28 -11.43 10.38 -5.39
CA GLU A 28 -11.91 9.00 -5.32
C GLU A 28 -12.30 8.67 -3.89
N VAL A 29 -13.49 8.10 -3.72
CA VAL A 29 -14.04 7.74 -2.41
C VAL A 29 -13.84 6.24 -2.17
N TYR A 30 -13.27 5.90 -1.03
CA TYR A 30 -13.11 4.54 -0.54
C TYR A 30 -14.12 4.25 0.56
N ALA A 31 -14.86 3.17 0.40
CA ALA A 31 -15.90 2.77 1.36
C ALA A 31 -15.43 1.68 2.34
N ALA A 32 -14.39 0.94 2.00
CA ALA A 32 -13.89 -0.12 2.85
C ALA A 32 -12.39 -0.36 2.68
N SER A 33 -11.73 -0.70 3.78
CA SER A 33 -10.41 -1.32 3.79
C SER A 33 -10.55 -2.84 3.81
N ASN A 34 -9.81 -3.54 2.96
CA ASN A 34 -9.89 -4.99 2.85
C ASN A 34 -8.57 -5.64 3.26
N LYS A 35 -8.63 -6.62 4.15
CA LYS A 35 -7.47 -7.39 4.60
C LYS A 35 -7.64 -8.87 4.24
N VAL A 36 -6.64 -9.43 3.55
CA VAL A 36 -6.54 -10.86 3.25
C VAL A 36 -5.27 -11.40 3.89
N SER A 37 -5.38 -12.50 4.65
CA SER A 37 -4.23 -13.19 5.24
C SER A 37 -4.10 -14.58 4.63
N ILE A 38 -2.93 -14.90 4.07
CA ILE A 38 -2.63 -16.18 3.45
C ILE A 38 -1.48 -16.82 4.22
N ASN A 39 -1.76 -17.96 4.85
CA ASN A 39 -0.78 -18.66 5.69
C ASN A 39 -0.45 -20.03 5.10
N GLY A 40 0.81 -20.46 5.21
CA GLY A 40 1.25 -21.81 4.87
C GLY A 40 1.26 -22.17 3.39
N PHE A 41 1.11 -21.18 2.50
CA PHE A 41 1.05 -21.38 1.07
C PHE A 41 2.37 -21.05 0.36
N PHE A 42 3.07 -20.04 0.85
CA PHE A 42 4.25 -19.50 0.20
C PHE A 42 5.50 -20.34 0.47
N GLU A 43 6.22 -20.71 -0.57
CA GLU A 43 7.52 -21.36 -0.52
C GLU A 43 8.64 -20.34 -0.78
N PRO A 44 9.85 -20.47 -0.21
CA PRO A 44 10.97 -19.59 -0.51
C PRO A 44 11.36 -19.59 -2.01
N ASN A 45 11.94 -18.49 -2.48
CA ASN A 45 12.45 -18.33 -3.85
C ASN A 45 11.42 -18.70 -4.95
N THR A 46 10.16 -18.35 -4.73
CA THR A 46 9.07 -18.75 -5.62
C THR A 46 8.28 -17.53 -6.07
N LYS A 47 8.05 -17.43 -7.37
CA LYS A 47 7.21 -16.39 -7.94
C LYS A 47 5.74 -16.81 -7.90
N TYR A 48 4.91 -15.93 -7.41
CA TYR A 48 3.46 -16.07 -7.33
C TYR A 48 2.77 -14.99 -8.17
N VAL A 49 1.59 -15.33 -8.64
CA VAL A 49 0.66 -14.39 -9.27
C VAL A 49 -0.56 -14.27 -8.39
N TYR A 50 -1.10 -13.07 -8.27
CA TYR A 50 -2.33 -12.83 -7.54
C TYR A 50 -3.25 -11.85 -8.27
N GLN A 51 -4.53 -12.00 -8.00
CA GLN A 51 -5.60 -11.09 -8.39
C GLN A 51 -6.48 -10.85 -7.17
N TYR A 52 -7.21 -9.78 -7.14
CA TYR A 52 -8.19 -9.48 -6.10
C TYR A 52 -9.51 -9.02 -6.72
N THR A 53 -10.55 -9.09 -5.92
CA THR A 53 -11.88 -8.56 -6.24
C THR A 53 -12.58 -8.16 -4.95
N ASP A 54 -13.41 -7.16 -5.00
CA ASP A 54 -14.33 -6.74 -3.94
C ASP A 54 -15.71 -7.40 -4.08
N ASN A 55 -15.99 -8.06 -5.22
CA ASN A 55 -17.26 -8.68 -5.53
C ASN A 55 -17.07 -10.12 -6.02
N TYR A 56 -16.77 -11.02 -5.10
CA TYR A 56 -16.61 -12.44 -5.40
C TYR A 56 -17.97 -13.14 -5.52
N SER A 57 -18.15 -13.90 -6.61
CA SER A 57 -19.31 -14.74 -6.87
C SER A 57 -18.90 -16.18 -7.17
N ASP A 58 -19.50 -17.13 -6.47
CA ASP A 58 -19.31 -18.57 -6.73
C ASP A 58 -19.89 -19.02 -8.09
N ASN A 59 -20.67 -18.19 -8.76
CA ASN A 59 -21.32 -18.49 -10.05
C ASN A 59 -20.44 -18.25 -11.27
N GLY A 60 -19.19 -17.81 -11.10
CA GLY A 60 -18.24 -17.56 -12.20
C GLY A 60 -18.29 -16.16 -12.80
N ASP A 61 -19.16 -15.28 -12.31
CA ASP A 61 -19.33 -13.91 -12.82
C ASP A 61 -18.38 -12.90 -12.13
N THR A 62 -17.38 -13.40 -11.40
CA THR A 62 -16.43 -12.55 -10.68
C THR A 62 -15.53 -11.79 -11.65
N ILE A 63 -15.50 -10.48 -11.52
CA ILE A 63 -14.54 -9.60 -12.21
C ILE A 63 -13.30 -9.48 -11.35
N TRP A 64 -12.20 -9.99 -11.85
CA TRP A 64 -10.91 -9.94 -11.18
C TRP A 64 -10.10 -8.71 -11.63
N SER A 65 -9.24 -8.20 -10.74
CA SER A 65 -8.22 -7.22 -11.11
C SER A 65 -7.27 -7.76 -12.17
N ASP A 66 -6.38 -6.89 -12.67
CA ASP A 66 -5.20 -7.33 -13.40
C ASP A 66 -4.38 -8.34 -12.57
N GLU A 67 -3.54 -9.11 -13.25
CA GLU A 67 -2.59 -10.01 -12.59
C GLU A 67 -1.39 -9.23 -12.07
N TYR A 68 -1.09 -9.41 -10.78
CA TYR A 68 0.11 -8.89 -10.13
C TYR A 68 1.01 -10.03 -9.70
N THR A 69 2.29 -9.74 -9.54
CA THR A 69 3.27 -10.76 -9.15
C THR A 69 3.94 -10.40 -7.83
N TYR A 70 4.30 -11.43 -7.10
CA TYR A 70 5.13 -11.33 -5.91
C TYR A 70 6.12 -12.51 -5.90
N THR A 71 7.40 -12.23 -5.63
CA THR A 71 8.42 -13.25 -5.49
C THR A 71 8.83 -13.34 -4.04
N THR A 72 8.72 -14.52 -3.45
CA THR A 72 9.27 -14.81 -2.13
C THR A 72 10.78 -14.97 -2.24
N HIS A 73 11.50 -14.47 -1.24
CA HIS A 73 12.97 -14.51 -1.22
C HIS A 73 13.50 -15.64 -0.35
N ALA A 74 14.81 -15.87 -0.42
CA ALA A 74 15.50 -16.78 0.48
C ALA A 74 15.36 -16.30 1.93
N THR A 75 15.42 -17.24 2.88
CA THR A 75 15.31 -16.94 4.30
C THR A 75 16.66 -16.67 4.97
N ASP A 76 17.75 -16.94 4.29
CA ASP A 76 19.13 -16.84 4.79
C ASP A 76 19.89 -15.62 4.24
N THR A 77 19.51 -15.11 3.09
CA THR A 77 20.15 -13.94 2.47
C THR A 77 19.07 -13.10 1.76
N PHE A 78 18.96 -11.82 2.11
CA PHE A 78 18.02 -10.90 1.50
C PHE A 78 18.54 -9.45 1.59
N SER A 79 18.04 -8.59 0.73
CA SER A 79 18.22 -7.14 0.80
C SER A 79 16.90 -6.45 1.15
N VAL A 80 16.99 -5.25 1.69
CA VAL A 80 15.84 -4.42 2.02
C VAL A 80 16.08 -2.98 1.57
N ILE A 81 15.03 -2.31 1.16
CA ILE A 81 15.04 -0.86 0.97
C ILE A 81 14.67 -0.24 2.31
N LEU A 82 15.53 0.62 2.86
CA LEU A 82 15.25 1.36 4.08
C LEU A 82 14.91 2.81 3.74
N THR A 83 13.79 3.28 4.24
CA THR A 83 13.37 4.69 4.13
C THR A 83 12.91 5.24 5.47
N GLY A 84 12.88 6.55 5.60
CA GLY A 84 12.28 7.24 6.74
C GLY A 84 11.72 8.58 6.29
N ASP A 85 10.75 9.09 7.01
CA ASP A 85 10.17 10.41 6.82
C ASP A 85 9.71 10.74 5.39
N PRO A 86 8.95 9.89 4.69
CA PRO A 86 8.41 10.29 3.41
C PRO A 86 7.40 11.44 3.54
N GLN A 87 6.75 11.58 4.69
CA GLN A 87 5.88 12.68 5.11
C GLN A 87 5.02 13.22 3.97
N ILE A 88 4.24 12.37 3.33
CA ILE A 88 3.33 12.76 2.24
C ILE A 88 2.38 13.86 2.74
N GLY A 89 2.29 14.96 1.99
CA GLY A 89 1.55 16.16 2.36
C GLY A 89 2.42 17.28 2.95
N ALA A 90 3.74 17.05 3.15
CA ALA A 90 4.63 18.03 3.77
C ALA A 90 5.06 19.17 2.84
N SER A 91 4.99 18.98 1.51
CA SER A 91 5.56 19.93 0.54
C SER A 91 4.75 21.24 0.39
N GLY A 92 3.58 21.36 1.03
CA GLY A 92 2.72 22.52 0.88
C GLY A 92 2.06 23.02 2.15
N SER A 93 1.26 24.07 2.01
CA SER A 93 0.47 24.64 3.09
C SER A 93 -0.87 23.91 3.21
N LYS A 94 -1.24 23.53 4.42
CA LYS A 94 -2.55 22.92 4.74
C LYS A 94 -3.64 23.97 5.01
N SER A 95 -3.59 25.10 4.34
CA SER A 95 -4.55 26.20 4.58
C SER A 95 -5.98 25.85 4.18
N ASP A 96 -6.14 24.96 3.20
CA ASP A 96 -7.41 24.48 2.68
C ASP A 96 -7.23 23.11 1.98
N LYS A 97 -8.36 22.50 1.58
CA LYS A 97 -8.36 21.18 0.94
C LYS A 97 -7.58 21.17 -0.38
N GLU A 98 -7.73 22.22 -1.21
CA GLU A 98 -7.06 22.28 -2.52
C GLU A 98 -5.53 22.32 -2.36
N ALA A 99 -5.03 23.16 -1.44
CA ALA A 99 -3.61 23.22 -1.14
C ALA A 99 -3.07 21.90 -0.58
N ASN A 100 -3.85 21.21 0.27
CA ASN A 100 -3.48 19.89 0.77
C ASN A 100 -3.45 18.85 -0.36
N ASP A 101 -4.47 18.78 -1.20
CA ASP A 101 -4.53 17.84 -2.32
C ASP A 101 -3.38 18.03 -3.30
N MET A 102 -2.99 19.27 -3.59
CA MET A 102 -1.81 19.59 -4.41
C MET A 102 -0.52 19.11 -3.78
N SER A 103 -0.36 19.26 -2.46
CA SER A 103 0.81 18.78 -1.70
C SER A 103 0.88 17.26 -1.75
N VAL A 104 -0.22 16.58 -1.48
CA VAL A 104 -0.29 15.11 -1.54
C VAL A 104 0.05 14.61 -2.94
N ALA A 105 -0.52 15.23 -3.99
CA ALA A 105 -0.26 14.84 -5.38
C ALA A 105 1.22 14.98 -5.75
N GLN A 106 1.85 16.09 -5.36
CA GLN A 106 3.27 16.36 -5.62
C GLN A 106 4.16 15.35 -4.89
N ASP A 107 3.88 15.11 -3.60
CA ASP A 107 4.68 14.21 -2.78
C ASP A 107 4.49 12.75 -3.21
N ALA A 108 3.27 12.32 -3.51
CA ALA A 108 3.00 10.99 -4.05
C ALA A 108 3.73 10.74 -5.37
N TYR A 109 3.77 11.73 -6.26
CA TYR A 109 4.52 11.64 -7.51
C TYR A 109 6.03 11.49 -7.26
N ASN A 110 6.60 12.32 -6.39
CA ASN A 110 8.03 12.27 -6.05
C ASN A 110 8.37 10.95 -5.34
N TRP A 111 7.51 10.52 -4.42
CA TRP A 111 7.64 9.25 -3.72
C TRP A 111 7.62 8.06 -4.69
N ASN A 112 6.66 8.03 -5.62
CA ASN A 112 6.61 6.99 -6.66
C ASN A 112 7.91 6.95 -7.48
N LYS A 113 8.47 8.09 -7.88
CA LYS A 113 9.76 8.13 -8.58
C LYS A 113 10.92 7.64 -7.74
N THR A 114 10.94 7.98 -6.45
CA THR A 114 11.95 7.50 -5.50
C THR A 114 11.91 5.99 -5.38
N MET A 115 10.72 5.42 -5.22
CA MET A 115 10.55 3.98 -5.11
C MET A 115 10.87 3.23 -6.40
N GLN A 116 10.50 3.78 -7.57
CA GLN A 116 10.91 3.23 -8.86
C GLN A 116 12.44 3.21 -8.97
N LYS A 117 13.11 4.30 -8.56
CA LYS A 117 14.57 4.38 -8.61
C LYS A 117 15.25 3.42 -7.64
N ALA A 118 14.69 3.23 -6.46
CA ALA A 118 15.17 2.23 -5.51
C ALA A 118 15.11 0.81 -6.09
N MET A 119 14.00 0.46 -6.75
CA MET A 119 13.84 -0.84 -7.42
C MET A 119 14.70 -1.01 -8.66
N GLU A 120 15.10 0.06 -9.34
CA GLU A 120 16.12 -0.01 -10.41
C GLU A 120 17.51 -0.36 -9.86
N ILE A 121 17.83 0.10 -8.63
CA ILE A 121 19.12 -0.14 -7.98
C ILE A 121 19.16 -1.55 -7.37
N ASP A 122 18.08 -1.97 -6.73
CA ASP A 122 17.94 -3.29 -6.12
C ASP A 122 16.60 -3.93 -6.52
N PRO A 123 16.53 -4.54 -7.71
CA PRO A 123 15.30 -5.15 -8.21
C PRO A 123 14.87 -6.40 -7.41
N ASP A 124 15.78 -6.97 -6.64
CA ASP A 124 15.57 -8.17 -5.84
C ASP A 124 15.33 -7.85 -4.35
N ALA A 125 15.08 -6.59 -4.00
CA ALA A 125 14.75 -6.22 -2.62
C ALA A 125 13.53 -7.01 -2.11
N SER A 126 13.66 -7.57 -0.91
CA SER A 126 12.62 -8.42 -0.33
C SER A 126 11.43 -7.63 0.20
N PHE A 127 11.68 -6.45 0.75
CA PHE A 127 10.64 -5.52 1.23
C PHE A 127 11.21 -4.12 1.45
N LEU A 128 10.28 -3.17 1.57
CA LEU A 128 10.55 -1.83 2.08
C LEU A 128 10.40 -1.84 3.60
N LEU A 129 11.43 -1.41 4.32
CA LEU A 129 11.35 -1.07 5.75
C LEU A 129 11.20 0.45 5.87
N SER A 130 10.03 0.91 6.32
CA SER A 130 9.75 2.32 6.55
C SER A 130 9.89 2.64 8.04
N ALA A 131 10.74 3.61 8.36
CA ALA A 131 11.08 3.98 9.74
C ALA A 131 10.12 5.00 10.37
N GLY A 132 8.90 5.10 9.86
CA GLY A 132 7.85 5.99 10.39
C GLY A 132 7.69 7.29 9.61
N ASP A 133 6.76 8.10 10.08
CA ASP A 133 6.34 9.38 9.50
C ASP A 133 6.00 9.25 8.00
N GLN A 134 5.09 8.32 7.70
CA GLN A 134 4.60 8.07 6.35
C GLN A 134 3.80 9.25 5.83
N ILE A 135 3.10 9.94 6.72
CA ILE A 135 2.22 11.07 6.44
C ILE A 135 2.66 12.30 7.21
N ASN A 136 2.15 13.46 6.81
CA ASN A 136 2.45 14.74 7.45
C ASN A 136 1.38 15.19 8.46
N GLU A 137 0.09 14.83 8.29
CA GLU A 137 -0.95 15.18 9.26
C GLU A 137 -0.90 14.28 10.50
N SER A 138 -0.48 14.87 11.62
CA SER A 138 -0.31 14.14 12.90
C SER A 138 -1.56 14.16 13.79
N ASN A 139 -2.62 14.88 13.41
CA ASN A 139 -3.80 15.05 14.22
C ASN A 139 -5.00 14.26 13.65
N ALA A 140 -5.60 13.40 14.44
CA ALA A 140 -6.83 12.66 14.11
C ALA A 140 -8.06 13.14 14.94
N GLY A 141 -8.00 14.30 15.55
CA GLY A 141 -9.03 14.81 16.48
C GLY A 141 -10.30 15.33 15.83
N SER A 142 -10.35 15.51 14.51
CA SER A 142 -11.53 15.93 13.77
C SER A 142 -11.75 15.07 12.52
N GLU A 143 -12.97 15.07 12.00
CA GLU A 143 -13.27 14.37 10.73
C GLU A 143 -12.49 14.97 9.54
N GLU A 144 -12.17 16.24 9.57
CA GLU A 144 -11.36 16.89 8.54
C GLU A 144 -9.91 16.39 8.56
N THR A 145 -9.28 16.37 9.72
CA THR A 145 -7.91 15.88 9.86
C THR A 145 -7.80 14.39 9.59
N LYS A 146 -8.81 13.59 9.95
CA LYS A 146 -8.87 12.17 9.55
C LYS A 146 -8.88 12.01 8.03
N LYS A 147 -9.73 12.77 7.32
CA LYS A 147 -9.75 12.74 5.85
C LYS A 147 -8.44 13.18 5.23
N THR A 148 -7.76 14.16 5.81
CA THR A 148 -6.42 14.57 5.38
C THR A 148 -5.43 13.42 5.52
N ARG A 149 -5.41 12.75 6.68
CA ARG A 149 -4.55 11.57 6.92
C ARG A 149 -4.81 10.45 5.91
N GLU A 150 -6.08 10.13 5.65
CA GLU A 150 -6.45 9.09 4.68
C GLU A 150 -5.96 9.45 3.26
N SER A 151 -6.08 10.71 2.85
CA SER A 151 -5.56 11.18 1.56
C SER A 151 -4.03 11.06 1.51
N GLU A 152 -3.33 11.42 2.57
CA GLU A 152 -1.87 11.31 2.68
C GLU A 152 -1.41 9.85 2.67
N TYR A 153 -2.10 8.94 3.39
CA TYR A 153 -1.82 7.49 3.32
C TYR A 153 -2.07 6.92 1.92
N ALA A 154 -3.13 7.36 1.24
CA ALA A 154 -3.33 6.98 -0.15
C ALA A 154 -2.16 7.43 -1.05
N GLY A 155 -1.60 8.62 -0.79
CA GLY A 155 -0.39 9.10 -1.46
C GLY A 155 0.85 8.29 -1.13
N TYR A 156 1.01 7.86 0.13
CA TYR A 156 2.10 6.97 0.53
C TYR A 156 2.02 5.61 -0.15
N LEU A 157 0.83 5.05 -0.31
CA LEU A 157 0.58 3.76 -0.96
C LEU A 157 0.48 3.85 -2.49
N TYR A 158 0.57 5.04 -3.07
CA TYR A 158 0.43 5.29 -4.51
C TYR A 158 1.48 4.58 -5.39
N PRO A 159 2.76 4.40 -5.00
CA PRO A 159 3.76 3.78 -5.85
C PRO A 159 3.34 2.40 -6.36
N SER A 160 3.33 2.25 -7.69
CA SER A 160 2.92 0.99 -8.33
C SER A 160 3.79 -0.21 -7.96
N VAL A 161 5.04 0.02 -7.56
CA VAL A 161 5.97 -1.02 -7.11
C VAL A 161 5.47 -1.77 -5.87
N PHE A 162 4.62 -1.14 -5.04
CA PHE A 162 4.05 -1.77 -3.85
C PHE A 162 3.05 -2.91 -4.14
N ARG A 163 2.66 -3.07 -5.39
CA ARG A 163 1.93 -4.27 -5.82
C ARG A 163 2.80 -5.53 -5.84
N SER A 164 4.11 -5.37 -5.85
CA SER A 164 5.08 -6.49 -5.87
C SER A 164 6.12 -6.41 -4.75
N LEU A 165 6.32 -5.25 -4.13
CA LEU A 165 7.24 -5.03 -3.02
C LEU A 165 6.43 -4.89 -1.71
N PRO A 166 6.53 -5.84 -0.77
CA PRO A 166 5.92 -5.72 0.54
C PRO A 166 6.44 -4.53 1.33
N ILE A 167 5.62 -3.99 2.21
CA ILE A 167 5.96 -2.88 3.11
C ILE A 167 5.94 -3.38 4.55
N ALA A 168 7.01 -3.11 5.29
CA ALA A 168 7.09 -3.22 6.74
C ALA A 168 7.23 -1.80 7.31
N ALA A 169 6.12 -1.21 7.73
CA ALA A 169 6.11 0.13 8.28
C ALA A 169 6.21 0.12 9.81
N THR A 170 6.96 1.06 10.37
CA THR A 170 6.93 1.40 11.80
C THR A 170 6.16 2.70 11.99
N ILE A 171 5.69 2.94 13.20
CA ILE A 171 4.94 4.14 13.55
C ILE A 171 5.93 5.25 13.91
N GLY A 172 5.82 6.41 13.24
CA GLY A 172 6.49 7.65 13.60
C GLY A 172 5.63 8.55 14.46
N ASN A 173 6.09 9.77 14.72
CA ASN A 173 5.31 10.69 15.53
C ASN A 173 4.12 11.33 14.78
N HIS A 174 4.14 11.35 13.46
CA HIS A 174 3.01 11.77 12.64
C HIS A 174 1.97 10.66 12.46
N ASP A 175 2.35 9.39 12.61
CA ASP A 175 1.47 8.24 12.48
C ASP A 175 0.77 7.84 13.80
N LYS A 176 1.22 8.37 14.95
CA LYS A 176 0.94 7.86 16.30
C LYS A 176 -0.52 7.91 16.78
N ASP A 177 -1.37 8.75 16.19
CA ASP A 177 -2.78 8.83 16.57
C ASP A 177 -3.62 7.68 15.96
N GLY A 178 -2.94 6.59 15.69
CA GLY A 178 -3.29 5.42 14.99
C GLY A 178 -4.44 4.56 15.46
N SER A 179 -5.67 4.95 15.20
CA SER A 179 -6.71 3.99 14.83
C SER A 179 -6.54 3.50 13.38
N ASP A 180 -5.50 3.96 12.68
CA ASP A 180 -5.29 3.77 11.24
C ASP A 180 -4.37 2.58 10.90
N TYR A 181 -3.84 1.88 11.92
CA TYR A 181 -3.00 0.68 11.79
C TYR A 181 -3.67 -0.59 12.30
#